data_e5010af83f857cfe741638c5b51c0970
#
_entry.id   e5010af83f857cfe741638c5b51c0970
#
_cell.length_a   1.000
_cell.length_b   1.000
_cell.length_c   1.000
_cell.angle_alpha   90.00
_cell.angle_beta   90.00
_cell.angle_gamma   90.00
#
_symmetry.space_group_name_H-M   'P 1'
#
loop_
_entity.id
_entity.type
_entity.pdbx_description
1 polymer ?
#
loop_
_entity_poly.entity_id
_entity_poly.type
_entity_poly.pdbx_seq_one_letter_code
_entity_poly.pdbx_strand_id
1 'polypeptide(L)' 'MLTSDEIRALREYTEMTQIQMAQLLRVRPADVIAWENGTLEPDAGQIAQLERLRRSRAKKMRFKFN' A
#
# COMPACT_ATOMS: atom_id res chain seq x y z
N MET A 1 -4.35 -0.95 12.23
CA MET A 1 -4.18 0.36 11.62
C MET A 1 -2.79 0.46 11.01
N LEU A 2 -2.68 1.06 9.83
CA LEU A 2 -1.40 1.16 9.14
C LEU A 2 -0.75 2.51 9.38
N THR A 3 0.51 2.49 9.77
CA THR A 3 1.29 3.72 9.93
C THR A 3 1.87 4.14 8.58
N SER A 4 2.37 5.37 8.53
CA SER A 4 3.04 5.87 7.33
C SER A 4 4.19 4.96 6.91
N ASP A 5 4.96 4.51 7.88
CA ASP A 5 6.11 3.63 7.59
C ASP A 5 5.65 2.29 7.07
N GLU A 6 4.55 1.76 7.59
CA GLU A 6 4.02 0.48 7.12
C GLU A 6 3.50 0.59 5.70
N ILE A 7 2.87 1.72 5.36
CA ILE A 7 2.38 1.92 3.99
C ILE A 7 3.55 2.00 3.02
N ARG A 8 4.58 2.75 3.39
CA ARG A 8 5.77 2.85 2.54
C ARG A 8 6.45 1.49 2.40
N ALA A 9 6.59 0.76 3.49
CA ALA A 9 7.21 -0.55 3.46
C ALA A 9 6.43 -1.52 2.56
N LEU A 10 5.11 -1.48 2.62
CA LEU A 10 4.28 -2.31 1.77
C LEU A 10 4.50 -1.97 0.30
N ARG A 11 4.56 -0.67 -0.02
CA ARG A 11 4.78 -0.25 -1.38
C ARG A 11 6.15 -0.70 -1.89
N GLU A 12 7.18 -0.52 -1.09
CA GLU A 12 8.53 -0.91 -1.47
C GLU A 12 8.65 -2.42 -1.61
N TYR A 13 8.00 -3.14 -0.74
CA TYR A 13 8.01 -4.60 -0.77
C TYR A 13 7.35 -5.14 -2.03
N THR A 14 6.34 -4.45 -2.52
CA THR A 14 5.66 -4.84 -3.76
C THR A 14 6.35 -4.25 -4.99
N GLU A 15 7.41 -3.49 -4.79
CA GLU A 15 8.19 -2.88 -5.87
C GLU A 15 7.39 -1.94 -6.75
N MET A 16 6.43 -1.26 -6.14
CA MET A 16 5.62 -0.28 -6.84
C MET A 16 6.13 1.13 -6.59
N THR A 17 5.97 1.99 -7.61
CA THR A 17 6.15 3.42 -7.40
C THR A 17 4.91 3.98 -6.70
N GLN A 18 5.00 5.21 -6.21
CA GLN A 18 3.84 5.87 -5.61
C GLN A 18 2.70 6.00 -6.62
N ILE A 19 3.03 6.29 -7.88
CA ILE A 19 2.04 6.40 -8.94
C ILE A 19 1.37 5.06 -9.18
N GLN A 20 2.13 3.99 -9.22
CA GLN A 20 1.58 2.66 -9.46
C GLN A 20 0.65 2.24 -8.33
N MET A 21 1.06 2.50 -7.08
CA MET A 21 0.19 2.19 -5.95
C MET A 21 -1.10 3.00 -6.01
N ALA A 22 -1.01 4.27 -6.38
CA ALA A 22 -2.18 5.12 -6.51
C ALA A 22 -3.14 4.57 -7.57
N GLN A 23 -2.61 4.12 -8.69
CA GLN A 23 -3.44 3.52 -9.74
C GLN A 23 -4.13 2.25 -9.26
N LEU A 24 -3.40 1.41 -8.55
CA LEU A 24 -3.97 0.16 -8.05
C LEU A 24 -5.11 0.43 -7.06
N LEU A 25 -4.93 1.40 -6.19
CA LEU A 25 -5.91 1.71 -5.16
C LEU A 25 -6.96 2.71 -5.60
N ARG A 26 -6.83 3.25 -6.82
CA ARG A 26 -7.77 4.22 -7.39
C ARG A 26 -7.83 5.50 -6.58
N VAL A 27 -6.66 5.96 -6.16
CA VAL A 27 -6.52 7.24 -5.47
C VAL A 27 -5.52 8.08 -6.26
N ARG A 28 -5.35 9.33 -5.86
CA ARG A 28 -4.40 10.21 -6.52
C ARG A 28 -2.99 9.92 -5.99
N PRO A 29 -1.95 10.10 -6.82
CA PRO A 29 -0.58 9.96 -6.33
C PRO A 29 -0.28 10.87 -5.14
N ALA A 30 -0.87 12.07 -5.13
CA ALA A 30 -0.70 12.98 -3.99
C ALA A 30 -1.20 12.38 -2.69
N ASP A 31 -2.24 11.55 -2.75
CA ASP A 31 -2.76 10.89 -1.57
C ASP A 31 -1.75 9.89 -1.01
N VAL A 32 -1.13 9.09 -1.88
CA VAL A 32 -0.12 8.12 -1.44
C VAL A 32 1.07 8.84 -0.82
N ILE A 33 1.50 9.92 -1.45
CA ILE A 33 2.60 10.72 -0.93
C ILE A 33 2.25 11.25 0.47
N ALA A 34 1.05 11.77 0.62
CA ALA A 34 0.61 12.32 1.90
C ALA A 34 0.49 11.24 2.98
N TRP A 35 0.03 10.04 2.61
CA TRP A 35 0.00 8.93 3.56
C TRP A 35 1.40 8.60 4.06
N GLU A 36 2.36 8.56 3.15
CA GLU A 36 3.73 8.18 3.50
C GLU A 36 4.45 9.28 4.26
N ASN A 37 4.04 10.52 4.09
CA ASN A 37 4.59 11.64 4.85
C ASN A 37 3.90 11.85 6.20
N GLY A 38 2.78 11.17 6.41
CA GLY A 38 2.04 11.32 7.66
C GLY A 38 1.16 12.54 7.71
N THR A 39 0.94 13.22 6.57
CA THR A 39 0.11 14.43 6.53
C THR A 39 -1.35 14.13 6.23
N LEU A 40 -1.65 12.91 5.83
CA LEU A 40 -3.02 12.45 5.57
C LEU A 40 -3.13 11.00 5.98
N GLU A 41 -4.22 10.65 6.64
CA GLU A 41 -4.46 9.24 7.00
C GLU A 41 -5.42 8.64 5.99
N PRO A 42 -5.18 7.41 5.54
CA PRO A 42 -6.15 6.73 4.68
C PRO A 42 -7.43 6.47 5.47
N ASP A 43 -8.56 6.54 4.77
CA ASP A 43 -9.85 6.24 5.41
C ASP A 43 -10.01 4.73 5.57
N ALA A 44 -11.13 4.33 6.22
CA ALA A 44 -11.36 2.92 6.54
C ALA A 44 -11.38 2.04 5.29
N GLY A 45 -11.98 2.53 4.21
CA GLY A 45 -12.02 1.76 2.96
C GLY A 45 -10.64 1.60 2.35
N GLN A 46 -9.84 2.64 2.40
CA GLN A 46 -8.48 2.61 1.88
C GLN A 46 -7.60 1.69 2.72
N ILE A 47 -7.78 1.73 4.03
CA ILE A 47 -7.04 0.83 4.93
C ILE A 47 -7.40 -0.62 4.61
N ALA A 48 -8.66 -0.90 4.36
CA ALA A 48 -9.08 -2.26 4.00
C ALA A 48 -8.41 -2.73 2.70
N GLN A 49 -8.28 -1.84 1.72
CA GLN A 49 -7.59 -2.16 0.47
C GLN A 49 -6.11 -2.43 0.71
N LEU A 50 -5.47 -1.62 1.53
CA LEU A 50 -4.07 -1.80 1.84
C LEU A 50 -3.82 -3.11 2.59
N GLU A 51 -4.70 -3.45 3.53
CA GLU A 51 -4.60 -4.71 4.25
C GLU A 51 -4.78 -5.89 3.31
N ARG A 52 -5.70 -5.78 2.38
CA ARG A 52 -5.91 -6.83 1.39
C ARG A 52 -4.68 -7.01 0.51
N LEU A 53 -4.07 -5.91 0.10
CA LEU A 53 -2.86 -5.96 -0.70
C LEU A 53 -1.74 -6.65 0.06
N ARG A 54 -1.60 -6.35 1.34
CA ARG A 54 -0.58 -6.97 2.17
C ARG A 54 -0.76 -8.48 2.25
N ARG A 55 -1.97 -8.94 2.46
CA ARG A 55 -2.27 -10.36 2.53
C ARG A 55 -2.05 -11.04 1.20
N SER A 56 -2.47 -10.39 0.12
CA SER A 56 -2.32 -10.91 -1.21
C SER A 56 -0.84 -11.06 -1.56
N ARG A 57 -0.04 -10.07 -1.19
CA ARG A 57 1.38 -10.10 -1.45
C ARG A 57 2.06 -11.23 -0.69
N ALA A 58 1.67 -11.44 0.53
CA ALA A 58 2.22 -12.54 1.33
C ALA A 58 1.93 -13.89 0.68
N LYS A 59 0.73 -14.06 0.16
CA LYS A 59 0.37 -15.28 -0.57
C LYS A 59 1.22 -15.47 -1.81
N LYS A 60 1.43 -14.40 -2.55
CA LYS A 60 2.26 -14.45 -3.74
C LYS A 60 3.68 -14.87 -3.42
N MET A 61 4.20 -14.35 -2.35
CA MET A 61 5.52 -14.71 -1.92
C MET A 61 5.65 -16.19 -1.68
N ARG A 62 4.69 -16.76 -1.00
CA ARG A 62 4.67 -18.18 -0.74
C ARG A 62 4.65 -19.00 -2.03
N PHE A 63 3.81 -18.59 -2.94
CA PHE A 63 3.68 -19.24 -4.22
C PHE A 63 5.00 -19.24 -4.98
N LYS A 64 5.70 -18.15 -4.89
CA LYS A 64 6.88 -17.93 -5.67
C LYS A 64 7.98 -18.95 -5.41
N PHE A 65 7.98 -19.52 -4.23
CA PHE A 65 9.03 -20.44 -3.82
C PHE A 65 8.68 -21.90 -3.98
N ASN A 66 7.58 -22.18 -4.58
CA ASN A 66 7.19 -23.56 -4.84
C ASN A 66 7.81 -24.10 -6.15
#